data_f50ae7865b32a0962609baf7bcca2f48
#
_entry.id   f50ae7865b32a0962609baf7bcca2f48
#
_cell.length_a   1.000
_cell.length_b   1.000
_cell.length_c   1.000
_cell.angle_alpha   90.00
_cell.angle_beta   90.00
_cell.angle_gamma   90.00
#
_symmetry.space_group_name_H-M   'P 1'
#
loop_
_entity.id
_entity.type
_entity.pdbx_description
1 polymer ?
#
loop_
_entity_poly.entity_id
_entity_poly.type
_entity_poly.pdbx_seq_one_letter_code
_entity_poly.pdbx_strand_id
1 'polypeptide(L)'
;SASIYDPVPPPVFNIKDKNSKYYQEVIAIKNAIDSLTPEQKHIAEFWDDNPFKMNVTGHVMFGSKKFSPPGHWMSVVGIAAKQAKSDYAETIYATTSTAIALFDAFIQCWYVKYKYNTVRPETVINQYIDINWRPYLQTPAFPEYTCGHSTISSAAAEALTSVYGDNFAYTDSTELEFGIANRSFKS
;
A
#
# COMPACT_ATOMS: atom_id res chain seq x y z
N SER A 1 -8.21 8.06 20.64
CA SER A 1 -8.08 9.19 19.72
C SER A 1 -6.84 9.03 18.85
N ALA A 2 -6.95 9.23 17.54
CA ALA A 2 -5.85 9.13 16.59
C ALA A 2 -4.65 10.04 16.93
N SER A 3 -4.89 11.16 17.62
CA SER A 3 -3.84 12.10 18.05
C SER A 3 -2.84 11.56 19.07
N ILE A 4 -3.12 10.40 19.70
CA ILE A 4 -2.22 9.82 20.71
C ILE A 4 -0.95 9.22 20.06
N TYR A 5 -1.01 8.89 18.77
CA TYR A 5 0.05 8.18 18.05
C TYR A 5 0.59 9.04 16.89
N ASP A 6 0.98 10.28 17.18
CA ASP A 6 1.57 11.14 16.16
C ASP A 6 2.93 10.59 15.71
N PRO A 7 3.08 10.29 14.42
CA PRO A 7 4.36 9.84 13.87
C PRO A 7 5.34 11.01 13.76
N VAL A 8 6.60 10.67 13.49
CA VAL A 8 7.64 11.65 13.16
C VAL A 8 7.15 12.51 11.99
N PRO A 9 7.28 13.85 12.07
CA PRO A 9 6.89 14.73 10.96
C PRO A 9 7.63 14.39 9.67
N PRO A 10 6.99 14.57 8.50
CA PRO A 10 7.67 14.42 7.22
C PRO A 10 8.76 15.50 7.05
N PRO A 11 9.75 15.28 6.17
CA PRO A 11 10.72 16.31 5.82
C PRO A 11 10.04 17.60 5.36
N VAL A 12 10.59 18.73 5.78
CA VAL A 12 10.09 20.03 5.35
C VAL A 12 10.30 20.18 3.84
N PHE A 13 9.25 20.63 3.13
CA PHE A 13 9.32 20.87 1.70
C PHE A 13 10.45 21.82 1.36
N ASN A 14 11.46 21.34 0.64
CA ASN A 14 12.60 22.13 0.19
C ASN A 14 13.21 21.54 -1.10
N ILE A 15 12.47 21.69 -2.21
CA ILE A 15 12.87 21.12 -3.50
C ILE A 15 13.98 21.92 -4.19
N LYS A 16 14.23 23.18 -3.79
CA LYS A 16 15.22 24.04 -4.40
C LYS A 16 16.64 23.76 -3.90
N ASP A 17 16.78 23.21 -2.71
CA ASP A 17 18.06 22.81 -2.15
C ASP A 17 18.32 21.32 -2.41
N LYS A 18 19.24 21.04 -3.32
CA LYS A 18 19.61 19.68 -3.70
C LYS A 18 20.20 18.84 -2.56
N ASN A 19 20.70 19.47 -1.51
CA ASN A 19 21.23 18.82 -0.32
C ASN A 19 20.16 18.57 0.75
N SER A 20 18.95 19.10 0.59
CA SER A 20 17.88 18.88 1.53
C SER A 20 17.43 17.40 1.55
N LYS A 21 17.03 16.92 2.73
CA LYS A 21 16.46 15.58 2.88
C LYS A 21 15.27 15.39 1.95
N TYR A 22 14.40 16.40 1.81
CA TYR A 22 13.24 16.37 0.94
C TYR A 22 13.62 16.13 -0.54
N TYR A 23 14.58 16.92 -1.07
CA TYR A 23 15.04 16.75 -2.45
C TYR A 23 15.61 15.35 -2.69
N GLN A 24 16.45 14.87 -1.76
CA GLN A 24 17.07 13.56 -1.88
C GLN A 24 16.04 12.42 -1.88
N GLU A 25 15.01 12.50 -1.06
CA GLU A 25 13.92 11.53 -1.06
C GLU A 25 13.13 11.55 -2.38
N VAL A 26 12.80 12.72 -2.91
CA VAL A 26 12.10 12.87 -4.21
C VAL A 26 12.93 12.26 -5.36
N ILE A 27 14.24 12.53 -5.41
CA ILE A 27 15.12 11.96 -6.42
C ILE A 27 15.29 10.45 -6.24
N ALA A 28 15.36 9.95 -5.02
CA ALA A 28 15.44 8.52 -4.75
C ALA A 28 14.18 7.78 -5.27
N ILE A 29 13.00 8.35 -5.06
CA ILE A 29 11.73 7.81 -5.61
C ILE A 29 11.77 7.79 -7.14
N LYS A 30 12.16 8.91 -7.76
CA LYS A 30 12.26 8.99 -9.22
C LYS A 30 13.19 7.92 -9.79
N ASN A 31 14.40 7.83 -9.25
CA ASN A 31 15.40 6.88 -9.71
C ASN A 31 14.96 5.42 -9.49
N ALA A 32 14.34 5.12 -8.37
CA ALA A 32 13.81 3.78 -8.09
C ALA A 32 12.74 3.37 -9.12
N ILE A 33 11.83 4.28 -9.48
CA ILE A 33 10.77 4.01 -10.45
C ILE A 33 11.35 3.88 -11.87
N ASP A 34 12.30 4.74 -12.24
CA ASP A 34 12.92 4.70 -13.57
C ASP A 34 13.75 3.43 -13.81
N SER A 35 14.17 2.73 -12.75
CA SER A 35 15.02 1.54 -12.81
C SER A 35 14.33 0.24 -12.37
N LEU A 36 13.00 0.19 -12.33
CA LEU A 36 12.24 -0.98 -11.89
C LEU A 36 12.54 -2.23 -12.74
N THR A 37 12.96 -3.29 -12.07
CA THR A 37 13.09 -4.62 -12.66
C THR A 37 11.72 -5.24 -12.94
N PRO A 38 11.62 -6.29 -13.80
CA PRO A 38 10.36 -7.02 -13.99
C PRO A 38 9.76 -7.56 -12.69
N GLU A 39 10.57 -8.07 -11.77
CA GLU A 39 10.11 -8.54 -10.46
C GLU A 39 9.55 -7.40 -9.61
N GLN A 40 10.21 -6.25 -9.57
CA GLN A 40 9.71 -5.09 -8.83
C GLN A 40 8.41 -4.56 -9.41
N LYS A 41 8.24 -4.59 -10.73
CA LYS A 41 6.98 -4.25 -11.40
C LYS A 41 5.87 -5.21 -11.00
N HIS A 42 6.16 -6.53 -11.00
CA HIS A 42 5.21 -7.53 -10.54
C HIS A 42 4.80 -7.33 -9.07
N ILE A 43 5.77 -7.02 -8.19
CA ILE A 43 5.48 -6.69 -6.79
C ILE A 43 4.56 -5.47 -6.68
N ALA A 44 4.86 -4.42 -7.45
CA ALA A 44 4.06 -3.20 -7.44
C ALA A 44 2.62 -3.46 -7.95
N GLU A 45 2.45 -4.22 -9.01
CA GLU A 45 1.14 -4.57 -9.57
C GLU A 45 0.34 -5.47 -8.62
N PHE A 46 1.00 -6.39 -7.93
CA PHE A 46 0.37 -7.31 -6.98
C PHE A 46 -0.21 -6.56 -5.78
N TRP A 47 0.47 -5.53 -5.29
CA TRP A 47 0.05 -4.73 -4.13
C TRP A 47 -0.58 -3.38 -4.51
N ASP A 48 -0.84 -3.13 -5.80
CA ASP A 48 -1.47 -1.86 -6.22
C ASP A 48 -2.85 -1.68 -5.57
N ASP A 49 -3.66 -2.74 -5.57
CA ASP A 49 -4.97 -2.79 -4.90
C ASP A 49 -5.81 -1.51 -5.13
N ASN A 50 -5.70 -0.94 -6.32
CA ASN A 50 -6.41 0.28 -6.66
C ASN A 50 -7.77 -0.05 -7.30
N PRO A 51 -8.87 -0.02 -6.54
CA PRO A 51 -10.20 -0.34 -7.07
C PRO A 51 -10.72 0.69 -8.08
N PHE A 52 -10.03 1.84 -8.19
CA PHE A 52 -10.41 2.96 -9.05
C PHE A 52 -9.39 3.26 -10.13
N LYS A 53 -8.57 2.26 -10.51
CA LYS A 53 -7.61 2.43 -11.60
C LYS A 53 -8.33 2.73 -12.91
N MET A 54 -8.07 3.91 -13.46
CA MET A 54 -8.62 4.33 -14.74
C MET A 54 -7.71 3.94 -15.90
N ASN A 55 -8.28 3.33 -16.91
CA ASN A 55 -7.59 2.99 -18.15
C ASN A 55 -8.16 3.84 -19.30
N VAL A 56 -7.27 4.43 -20.07
CA VAL A 56 -7.64 5.21 -21.25
C VAL A 56 -7.05 4.55 -22.48
N THR A 57 -7.91 4.17 -23.43
CA THR A 57 -7.49 3.60 -24.72
C THR A 57 -8.23 4.31 -25.84
N GLY A 58 -7.54 5.14 -26.60
CA GLY A 58 -8.15 5.98 -27.63
C GLY A 58 -9.21 6.91 -27.01
N HIS A 59 -10.46 6.74 -27.40
CA HIS A 59 -11.59 7.54 -26.90
C HIS A 59 -12.35 6.87 -25.76
N VAL A 60 -11.90 5.72 -25.29
CA VAL A 60 -12.58 4.95 -24.25
C VAL A 60 -11.85 5.12 -22.92
N MET A 61 -12.62 5.43 -21.87
CA MET A 61 -12.16 5.48 -20.50
C MET A 61 -12.97 4.48 -19.66
N PHE A 62 -12.30 3.58 -18.97
CA PHE A 62 -12.95 2.58 -18.11
C PHE A 62 -12.13 2.32 -16.83
N GLY A 63 -12.84 1.98 -15.76
CA GLY A 63 -12.22 1.59 -14.51
C GLY A 63 -11.98 0.08 -14.47
N SER A 64 -10.80 -0.34 -14.04
CA SER A 64 -10.54 -1.72 -13.65
C SER A 64 -11.05 -1.94 -12.23
N LYS A 65 -11.80 -3.03 -12.02
CA LYS A 65 -12.13 -3.47 -10.67
C LYS A 65 -10.98 -4.32 -10.14
N LYS A 66 -10.51 -3.99 -8.93
CA LYS A 66 -9.58 -4.78 -8.15
C LYS A 66 -10.02 -4.79 -6.70
N PHE A 67 -9.37 -5.57 -5.87
CA PHE A 67 -9.53 -5.45 -4.42
C PHE A 67 -9.07 -4.07 -3.94
N SER A 68 -9.60 -3.63 -2.81
CA SER A 68 -8.99 -2.57 -2.02
C SER A 68 -7.90 -3.18 -1.13
N PRO A 69 -6.91 -2.42 -0.64
CA PRO A 69 -5.90 -2.96 0.25
C PRO A 69 -6.48 -3.68 1.49
N PRO A 70 -7.51 -3.18 2.18
CA PRO A 70 -8.16 -3.95 3.24
C PRO A 70 -8.84 -5.23 2.74
N GLY A 71 -9.48 -5.20 1.56
CA GLY A 71 -10.09 -6.38 0.94
C GLY A 71 -9.07 -7.47 0.63
N HIS A 72 -7.92 -7.11 0.12
CA HIS A 72 -6.79 -8.01 -0.10
C HIS A 72 -6.37 -8.71 1.20
N TRP A 73 -6.15 -7.96 2.28
CA TRP A 73 -5.81 -8.53 3.58
C TRP A 73 -6.90 -9.43 4.16
N MET A 74 -8.18 -9.12 3.94
CA MET A 74 -9.28 -10.02 4.35
C MET A 74 -9.27 -11.34 3.57
N SER A 75 -8.84 -11.33 2.31
CA SER A 75 -8.58 -12.57 1.54
C SER A 75 -7.40 -13.36 2.11
N VAL A 76 -6.31 -12.68 2.48
CA VAL A 76 -5.15 -13.31 3.14
C VAL A 76 -5.55 -13.98 4.46
N VAL A 77 -6.44 -13.38 5.26
CA VAL A 77 -7.03 -14.03 6.45
C VAL A 77 -7.66 -15.38 6.09
N GLY A 78 -8.48 -15.40 5.04
CA GLY A 78 -9.13 -16.63 4.57
C GLY A 78 -8.13 -17.71 4.12
N ILE A 79 -7.05 -17.30 3.42
CA ILE A 79 -5.97 -18.19 3.00
C ILE A 79 -5.25 -18.75 4.23
N ALA A 80 -4.90 -17.91 5.20
CA ALA A 80 -4.23 -18.32 6.43
C ALA A 80 -5.07 -19.29 7.26
N ALA A 81 -6.35 -18.96 7.49
CA ALA A 81 -7.27 -19.83 8.23
C ALA A 81 -7.42 -21.21 7.58
N LYS A 82 -7.58 -21.25 6.25
CA LYS A 82 -7.65 -22.51 5.49
C LYS A 82 -6.37 -23.32 5.62
N GLN A 83 -5.21 -22.69 5.51
CA GLN A 83 -3.92 -23.37 5.61
C GLN A 83 -3.63 -23.87 7.02
N ALA A 84 -3.97 -23.09 8.04
CA ALA A 84 -3.86 -23.49 9.45
C ALA A 84 -4.88 -24.56 9.84
N LYS A 85 -5.89 -24.83 9.00
CA LYS A 85 -7.04 -25.70 9.32
C LYS A 85 -7.80 -25.20 10.56
N SER A 86 -7.92 -23.88 10.68
CA SER A 86 -8.60 -23.22 11.79
C SER A 86 -10.04 -23.70 11.90
N ASP A 87 -10.50 -23.86 13.12
CA ASP A 87 -11.92 -24.08 13.38
C ASP A 87 -12.74 -22.79 13.17
N TYR A 88 -14.06 -22.90 13.39
CA TYR A 88 -14.96 -21.76 13.20
C TYR A 88 -14.64 -20.60 14.16
N ALA A 89 -14.36 -20.89 15.42
CA ALA A 89 -14.10 -19.86 16.43
C ALA A 89 -12.79 -19.12 16.16
N GLU A 90 -11.72 -19.85 15.83
CA GLU A 90 -10.42 -19.27 15.48
C GLU A 90 -10.50 -18.45 14.19
N THR A 91 -11.23 -18.93 13.16
CA THR A 91 -11.45 -18.18 11.92
C THR A 91 -12.19 -16.86 12.17
N ILE A 92 -13.24 -16.85 13.00
CA ILE A 92 -13.98 -15.63 13.37
C ILE A 92 -13.06 -14.68 14.15
N TYR A 93 -12.28 -15.21 15.08
CA TYR A 93 -11.34 -14.41 15.86
C TYR A 93 -10.29 -13.74 14.97
N ALA A 94 -9.63 -14.49 14.09
CA ALA A 94 -8.65 -13.97 13.14
C ALA A 94 -9.26 -12.91 12.22
N THR A 95 -10.45 -13.18 11.67
CA THR A 95 -11.17 -12.27 10.80
C THR A 95 -11.52 -10.96 11.52
N THR A 96 -12.08 -11.05 12.71
CA THR A 96 -12.51 -9.88 13.49
C THR A 96 -11.35 -9.04 13.96
N SER A 97 -10.30 -9.66 14.51
CA SER A 97 -9.12 -8.94 15.00
C SER A 97 -8.38 -8.23 13.86
N THR A 98 -8.22 -8.88 12.72
CA THR A 98 -7.60 -8.27 11.54
C THR A 98 -8.45 -7.12 10.99
N ALA A 99 -9.77 -7.28 10.89
CA ALA A 99 -10.66 -6.21 10.44
C ALA A 99 -10.61 -4.97 11.34
N ILE A 100 -10.56 -5.15 12.67
CA ILE A 100 -10.42 -4.05 13.63
C ILE A 100 -9.06 -3.38 13.46
N ALA A 101 -7.97 -4.15 13.37
CA ALA A 101 -6.62 -3.61 13.18
C ALA A 101 -6.49 -2.79 11.89
N LEU A 102 -7.06 -3.29 10.79
CA LEU A 102 -7.10 -2.57 9.50
C LEU A 102 -7.87 -1.25 9.62
N PHE A 103 -9.02 -1.27 10.28
CA PHE A 103 -9.88 -0.10 10.45
C PHE A 103 -9.20 0.99 11.29
N ASP A 104 -8.62 0.61 12.43
CA ASP A 104 -7.92 1.54 13.31
C ASP A 104 -6.66 2.13 12.64
N ALA A 105 -5.89 1.29 11.95
CA ALA A 105 -4.73 1.73 11.18
C ALA A 105 -5.11 2.70 10.05
N PHE A 106 -6.24 2.45 9.37
CA PHE A 106 -6.75 3.33 8.33
C PHE A 106 -7.12 4.70 8.90
N ILE A 107 -7.87 4.75 10.00
CA ILE A 107 -8.24 6.01 10.66
C ILE A 107 -6.98 6.79 11.05
N GLN A 108 -6.01 6.13 11.67
CA GLN A 108 -4.76 6.76 12.07
C GLN A 108 -3.97 7.28 10.86
N CYS A 109 -3.85 6.48 9.81
CA CYS A 109 -3.14 6.87 8.60
C CYS A 109 -3.77 8.11 7.95
N TRP A 110 -5.09 8.12 7.80
CA TRP A 110 -5.81 9.25 7.20
C TRP A 110 -5.77 10.51 8.05
N TYR A 111 -5.86 10.37 9.38
CA TYR A 111 -5.61 11.50 10.29
C TYR A 111 -4.25 12.16 10.02
N VAL A 112 -3.18 11.36 9.93
CA VAL A 112 -1.83 11.86 9.67
C VAL A 112 -1.70 12.47 8.29
N LYS A 113 -2.26 11.83 7.25
CA LYS A 113 -2.24 12.35 5.88
C LYS A 113 -2.79 13.77 5.80
N TYR A 114 -3.95 14.01 6.37
CA TYR A 114 -4.59 15.32 6.31
C TYR A 114 -4.06 16.31 7.36
N LYS A 115 -3.43 15.84 8.43
CA LYS A 115 -2.69 16.70 9.36
C LYS A 115 -1.48 17.36 8.69
N TYR A 116 -0.70 16.60 7.93
CA TYR A 116 0.50 17.11 7.26
C TYR A 116 0.25 17.58 5.83
N ASN A 117 -0.75 17.04 5.17
CA ASN A 117 -1.18 17.41 3.82
C ASN A 117 -0.04 17.53 2.80
N THR A 118 0.85 16.55 2.78
CA THR A 118 2.04 16.55 1.92
C THR A 118 1.69 16.31 0.45
N VAL A 119 2.41 17.02 -0.43
CA VAL A 119 2.23 16.90 -1.87
C VAL A 119 2.82 15.59 -2.40
N ARG A 120 2.20 14.99 -3.40
CA ARG A 120 2.67 13.76 -4.05
C ARG A 120 3.96 13.99 -4.85
N PRO A 121 4.90 13.01 -4.83
CA PRO A 121 6.16 13.11 -5.58
C PRO A 121 5.96 13.39 -7.08
N GLU A 122 4.96 12.79 -7.73
CA GLU A 122 4.66 13.05 -9.14
C GLU A 122 4.45 14.55 -9.42
N THR A 123 3.65 15.22 -8.59
CA THR A 123 3.40 16.66 -8.73
C THR A 123 4.69 17.47 -8.62
N VAL A 124 5.53 17.13 -7.63
CA VAL A 124 6.80 17.83 -7.40
C VAL A 124 7.79 17.56 -8.53
N ILE A 125 7.92 16.32 -8.97
CA ILE A 125 8.82 15.94 -10.06
C ILE A 125 8.40 16.65 -11.35
N ASN A 126 7.11 16.64 -11.68
CA ASN A 126 6.63 17.30 -12.89
C ASN A 126 6.82 18.83 -12.85
N GLN A 127 6.69 19.44 -11.69
CA GLN A 127 6.84 20.89 -11.57
C GLN A 127 8.29 21.37 -11.54
N TYR A 128 9.21 20.58 -10.98
CA TYR A 128 10.56 21.06 -10.66
C TYR A 128 11.70 20.30 -11.33
N ILE A 129 11.46 19.08 -11.86
CA ILE A 129 12.53 18.19 -12.33
C ILE A 129 12.29 17.76 -13.78
N ASP A 130 11.14 17.11 -14.06
CA ASP A 130 10.82 16.56 -15.37
C ASP A 130 9.29 16.54 -15.58
N ILE A 131 8.79 17.47 -16.38
CA ILE A 131 7.36 17.65 -16.64
C ILE A 131 6.70 16.42 -17.30
N ASN A 132 7.48 15.59 -17.99
CA ASN A 132 6.99 14.41 -18.69
C ASN A 132 7.07 13.13 -17.86
N TRP A 133 7.70 13.18 -16.68
CA TRP A 133 7.83 12.00 -15.84
C TRP A 133 6.47 11.49 -15.37
N ARG A 134 6.33 10.17 -15.35
CA ARG A 134 5.12 9.49 -14.84
C ARG A 134 5.54 8.33 -13.93
N PRO A 135 4.85 8.13 -12.80
CA PRO A 135 5.08 6.96 -11.97
C PRO A 135 4.59 5.70 -12.67
N TYR A 136 5.13 4.55 -12.26
CA TYR A 136 4.71 3.26 -12.79
C TYR A 136 3.25 2.92 -12.46
N LEU A 137 2.81 3.20 -11.24
CA LEU A 137 1.42 3.07 -10.81
C LEU A 137 0.73 4.43 -10.79
N GLN A 138 -0.59 4.43 -10.97
CA GLN A 138 -1.39 5.65 -10.90
C GLN A 138 -1.28 6.29 -9.51
N THR A 139 -0.94 7.57 -9.49
CA THR A 139 -0.87 8.35 -8.24
C THR A 139 -2.25 8.51 -7.62
N PRO A 140 -2.45 8.10 -6.36
CA PRO A 140 -3.72 8.30 -5.66
C PRO A 140 -4.01 9.76 -5.35
N ALA A 141 -5.30 10.12 -5.33
CA ALA A 141 -5.77 11.49 -5.12
C ALA A 141 -5.89 11.87 -3.63
N PHE A 142 -4.87 11.54 -2.81
CA PHE A 142 -4.79 11.91 -1.40
C PHE A 142 -3.34 12.18 -0.98
N PRO A 143 -3.08 12.88 0.17
CA PRO A 143 -1.73 13.24 0.59
C PRO A 143 -0.76 12.05 0.67
N GLU A 144 0.52 12.32 0.43
CA GLU A 144 1.55 11.28 0.35
C GLU A 144 1.83 10.64 1.71
N TYR A 145 2.19 11.43 2.73
CA TYR A 145 2.61 10.96 4.05
C TYR A 145 1.44 10.78 5.01
N THR A 146 1.32 9.67 5.74
CA THR A 146 2.16 8.46 5.75
C THR A 146 1.72 7.47 4.67
N CYS A 147 2.57 6.44 4.38
CA CYS A 147 2.22 5.41 3.42
C CYS A 147 1.03 4.57 3.90
N GLY A 148 -0.10 4.62 3.16
CA GLY A 148 -1.31 3.86 3.47
C GLY A 148 -1.08 2.35 3.47
N HIS A 149 -0.47 1.82 2.41
CA HIS A 149 -0.16 0.39 2.29
C HIS A 149 0.70 -0.12 3.45
N SER A 150 1.79 0.57 3.79
CA SER A 150 2.66 0.14 4.89
C SER A 150 1.91 0.14 6.22
N THR A 151 1.12 1.17 6.50
CA THR A 151 0.41 1.31 7.77
C THR A 151 -0.62 0.19 7.97
N ILE A 152 -1.50 -0.02 6.99
CA ILE A 152 -2.55 -1.04 7.12
C ILE A 152 -2.00 -2.46 7.01
N SER A 153 -1.00 -2.68 6.14
CA SER A 153 -0.40 -4.01 5.99
C SER A 153 0.35 -4.46 7.23
N SER A 154 1.09 -3.54 7.89
CA SER A 154 1.75 -3.86 9.17
C SER A 154 0.73 -4.21 10.25
N ALA A 155 -0.38 -3.49 10.34
CA ALA A 155 -1.42 -3.78 11.33
C ALA A 155 -2.10 -5.14 11.07
N ALA A 156 -2.40 -5.46 9.80
CA ALA A 156 -2.97 -6.75 9.43
C ALA A 156 -1.99 -7.91 9.68
N ALA A 157 -0.72 -7.74 9.31
CA ALA A 157 0.31 -8.74 9.53
C ALA A 157 0.49 -9.03 11.02
N GLU A 158 0.57 -7.99 11.86
CA GLU A 158 0.69 -8.15 13.33
C GLU A 158 -0.54 -8.85 13.93
N ALA A 159 -1.75 -8.48 13.49
CA ALA A 159 -2.96 -9.15 13.94
C ALA A 159 -2.97 -10.65 13.58
N LEU A 160 -2.55 -11.01 12.36
CA LEU A 160 -2.45 -12.40 11.93
C LEU A 160 -1.32 -13.15 12.63
N THR A 161 -0.18 -12.51 12.85
CA THR A 161 0.94 -13.08 13.63
C THR A 161 0.51 -13.42 15.05
N SER A 162 -0.33 -12.60 15.67
CA SER A 162 -0.85 -12.88 17.03
C SER A 162 -1.73 -14.13 17.09
N VAL A 163 -2.32 -14.55 15.96
CA VAL A 163 -3.18 -15.75 15.86
C VAL A 163 -2.38 -16.97 15.41
N TYR A 164 -1.60 -16.82 14.33
CA TYR A 164 -0.96 -17.94 13.65
C TYR A 164 0.54 -18.07 13.95
N GLY A 165 1.12 -17.14 14.69
CA GLY A 165 2.53 -17.10 15.05
C GLY A 165 3.42 -16.55 13.94
N ASP A 166 4.70 -16.37 14.29
CA ASP A 166 5.75 -15.97 13.34
C ASP A 166 6.08 -17.07 12.33
N ASN A 167 6.70 -16.69 11.23
CA ASN A 167 7.17 -17.62 10.20
C ASN A 167 6.05 -18.45 9.54
N PHE A 168 4.86 -17.90 9.44
CA PHE A 168 3.72 -18.53 8.79
C PHE A 168 3.85 -18.39 7.26
N ALA A 169 4.40 -19.44 6.62
CA ALA A 169 4.56 -19.45 5.16
C ALA A 169 3.22 -19.67 4.46
N TYR A 170 2.92 -18.89 3.42
CA TYR A 170 1.69 -19.03 2.63
C TYR A 170 1.89 -18.60 1.18
N THR A 171 0.95 -18.98 0.33
CA THR A 171 0.88 -18.49 -1.05
C THR A 171 -0.39 -17.69 -1.22
N ASP A 172 -0.20 -16.43 -1.56
CA ASP A 172 -1.28 -15.50 -1.81
C ASP A 172 -1.73 -15.59 -3.27
N SER A 173 -2.98 -15.93 -3.46
CA SER A 173 -3.65 -16.08 -4.75
C SER A 173 -4.77 -15.06 -4.96
N THR A 174 -4.84 -14.02 -4.13
CA THR A 174 -5.93 -13.03 -4.13
C THR A 174 -6.06 -12.33 -5.49
N GLU A 175 -4.96 -12.01 -6.14
CA GLU A 175 -4.92 -11.26 -7.40
C GLU A 175 -5.03 -12.13 -8.66
N LEU A 176 -5.15 -13.45 -8.52
CA LEU A 176 -5.20 -14.38 -9.65
C LEU A 176 -6.38 -14.11 -10.60
N GLU A 177 -7.54 -13.74 -10.06
CA GLU A 177 -8.73 -13.41 -10.85
C GLU A 177 -8.55 -12.17 -11.74
N PHE A 178 -7.57 -11.32 -11.43
CA PHE A 178 -7.21 -10.16 -12.24
C PHE A 178 -6.03 -10.43 -13.17
N GLY A 179 -5.60 -11.68 -13.29
CA GLY A 179 -4.51 -12.10 -14.16
C GLY A 179 -3.10 -11.83 -13.62
N ILE A 180 -2.98 -11.51 -12.33
CA ILE A 180 -1.69 -11.31 -11.68
C ILE A 180 -1.25 -12.62 -11.00
N ALA A 181 -0.01 -13.05 -11.25
CA ALA A 181 0.52 -14.29 -10.73
C ALA A 181 0.61 -14.29 -9.19
N ASN A 182 0.39 -15.46 -8.60
CA ASN A 182 0.48 -15.66 -7.15
C ASN A 182 1.87 -15.28 -6.61
N ARG A 183 1.90 -14.88 -5.34
CA ARG A 183 3.14 -14.65 -4.61
C ARG A 183 3.21 -15.55 -3.37
N SER A 184 4.40 -16.10 -3.10
CA SER A 184 4.63 -16.92 -1.92
C SER A 184 5.50 -16.18 -0.92
N PHE A 185 5.13 -16.30 0.33
CA PHE A 185 5.80 -15.68 1.47
C PHE A 185 6.28 -16.79 2.42
N LYS A 186 7.45 -16.59 3.02
CA LYS A 186 8.05 -17.56 3.96
C LYS A 186 7.75 -17.23 5.41
N SER A 187 7.41 -15.99 5.65
CA SER A 187 7.00 -15.46 6.95
C SER A 187 6.18 -14.20 6.74
#